data_da1d906e13d76e408eb583b2451b02e9
#
_entry.id   da1d906e13d76e408eb583b2451b02e9
#
_cell.length_a   1.000
_cell.length_b   1.000
_cell.length_c   1.000
_cell.angle_alpha   90.00
_cell.angle_beta   90.00
_cell.angle_gamma   90.00
#
_symmetry.space_group_name_H-M   'P 1'
#
loop_
_entity.id
_entity.type
_entity.pdbx_description
1 polymer ?
#
loop_
_entity_poly.entity_id
_entity_poly.type
_entity_poly.pdbx_seq_one_letter_code
_entity_poly.pdbx_strand_id
1 'polypeptide(L)'
;MTPDAIDSLERSLAVRLPAPYRETMGSYPVGPESSGTELWLLDDPHRLLQLNRAGAEVWPPGFFALGTDGGEETYLLDTTAPPFPVLAFSLESGKVEPHAPSFPAFLNLLRDEMRTIEADERRRAEAYRNRKWWQFWIQP
;
A
#
# COMPACT_ATOMS: atom_id res chain seq x y z
N MET A 1 -1.56 -2.13 13.61
CA MET A 1 -0.21 -2.32 14.22
C MET A 1 -0.17 -1.63 15.58
N THR A 2 0.38 -2.30 16.57
CA THR A 2 0.48 -1.73 17.94
C THR A 2 1.55 -0.65 18.04
N PRO A 3 1.43 0.29 18.99
CA PRO A 3 2.50 1.26 19.24
C PRO A 3 3.86 0.62 19.53
N ASP A 4 3.89 -0.48 20.24
CA ASP A 4 5.14 -1.20 20.56
C ASP A 4 5.80 -1.79 19.31
N ALA A 5 5.00 -2.30 18.36
CA ALA A 5 5.49 -2.80 17.08
C ALA A 5 6.09 -1.66 16.24
N ILE A 6 5.48 -0.50 16.23
CA ILE A 6 5.99 0.69 15.53
C ILE A 6 7.28 1.16 16.16
N ASP A 7 7.34 1.25 17.49
CA ASP A 7 8.55 1.61 18.22
C ASP A 7 9.71 0.65 17.93
N SER A 8 9.41 -0.63 17.84
CA SER A 8 10.39 -1.66 17.49
C SER A 8 10.93 -1.48 16.07
N LEU A 9 10.06 -1.15 15.10
CA LEU A 9 10.48 -0.84 13.73
C LEU A 9 11.40 0.39 13.70
N GLU A 10 11.04 1.45 14.42
CA GLU A 10 11.86 2.67 14.49
C GLU A 10 13.25 2.38 15.02
N ARG A 11 13.35 1.58 16.08
CA ARG A 11 14.65 1.19 16.64
C ARG A 11 15.46 0.32 15.69
N SER A 12 14.83 -0.67 15.09
CA SER A 12 15.50 -1.62 14.19
C SER A 12 16.02 -0.98 12.92
N LEU A 13 15.31 0.03 12.41
CA LEU A 13 15.64 0.70 11.16
C LEU A 13 16.32 2.06 11.36
N ALA A 14 16.51 2.50 12.61
CA ALA A 14 17.04 3.81 12.95
C ALA A 14 16.31 4.95 12.22
N VAL A 15 14.98 4.88 12.19
CA VAL A 15 14.11 5.85 11.53
C VAL A 15 13.06 6.35 12.52
N ARG A 16 12.63 7.59 12.34
CA ARG A 16 11.52 8.16 13.10
C ARG A 16 10.30 8.27 12.19
N LEU A 17 9.26 7.51 12.50
CA LEU A 17 8.05 7.48 11.69
C LEU A 17 7.13 8.66 12.04
N PRO A 18 6.58 9.36 11.03
CA PRO A 18 5.71 10.50 11.26
C PRO A 18 4.44 10.16 12.02
N ALA A 19 3.92 11.13 12.79
CA ALA A 19 2.67 10.96 13.53
C ALA A 19 1.49 10.52 12.64
N PRO A 20 1.27 11.09 11.44
CA PRO A 20 0.20 10.62 10.55
C PRO A 20 0.28 9.13 10.20
N TYR A 21 1.49 8.61 9.99
CA TYR A 21 1.69 7.19 9.73
C TYR A 21 1.36 6.36 10.97
N ARG A 22 1.89 6.76 12.13
CA ARG A 22 1.64 6.04 13.40
C ARG A 22 0.16 5.97 13.73
N GLU A 23 -0.55 7.08 13.57
CA GLU A 23 -2.01 7.16 13.80
C GLU A 23 -2.79 6.24 12.86
N THR A 24 -2.44 6.27 11.58
CA THR A 24 -3.08 5.44 10.55
C THR A 24 -2.86 3.96 10.84
N MET A 25 -1.65 3.56 11.20
CA MET A 25 -1.34 2.16 11.45
C MET A 25 -1.94 1.65 12.77
N GLY A 26 -2.26 2.56 13.68
CA GLY A 26 -3.02 2.23 14.91
C GLY A 26 -4.49 1.89 14.63
N SER A 27 -5.04 2.37 13.52
CA SER A 27 -6.40 2.10 13.05
C SER A 27 -6.37 1.72 11.57
N TYR A 28 -5.73 0.62 11.26
CA TYR A 28 -5.40 0.19 9.90
C TYR A 28 -6.60 0.27 8.95
N PRO A 29 -6.48 1.04 7.83
CA PRO A 29 -7.63 1.39 7.00
C PRO A 29 -8.01 0.32 5.97
N VAL A 30 -7.16 -0.68 5.74
CA VAL A 30 -7.40 -1.70 4.71
C VAL A 30 -8.08 -2.90 5.34
N GLY A 31 -9.27 -3.25 4.86
CA GLY A 31 -10.00 -4.41 5.31
C GLY A 31 -9.41 -5.73 4.77
N PRO A 32 -9.67 -6.87 5.44
CA PRO A 32 -9.15 -8.17 5.05
C PRO A 32 -9.64 -8.66 3.67
N GLU A 33 -10.70 -8.05 3.14
CA GLU A 33 -11.31 -8.40 1.86
C GLU A 33 -10.77 -7.56 0.69
N SER A 34 -9.85 -6.63 0.95
CA SER A 34 -9.31 -5.73 -0.07
C SER A 34 -8.19 -6.40 -0.85
N SER A 35 -8.54 -7.08 -1.90
CA SER A 35 -7.62 -7.88 -2.72
C SER A 35 -6.51 -7.03 -3.35
N GLY A 36 -5.28 -7.19 -2.88
CA GLY A 36 -4.07 -6.57 -3.42
C GLY A 36 -3.71 -5.22 -2.80
N THR A 37 -4.67 -4.44 -2.32
CA THR A 37 -4.40 -3.10 -1.77
C THR A 37 -3.70 -3.12 -0.41
N GLU A 38 -3.79 -4.21 0.31
CA GLU A 38 -3.04 -4.42 1.55
C GLU A 38 -1.52 -4.41 1.33
N LEU A 39 -1.07 -4.69 0.12
CA LEU A 39 0.35 -4.64 -0.23
C LEU A 39 0.88 -3.21 -0.30
N TRP A 40 0.04 -2.24 -0.64
CA TRP A 40 0.44 -0.83 -0.73
C TRP A 40 0.83 -0.26 0.63
N LEU A 41 0.18 -0.73 1.68
CA LEU A 41 0.39 -0.28 3.05
C LEU A 41 0.44 -1.52 3.94
N LEU A 42 1.62 -2.09 4.09
CA LEU A 42 1.82 -3.30 4.86
C LEU A 42 1.57 -3.06 6.35
N ASP A 43 0.84 -3.97 7.00
CA ASP A 43 0.52 -3.92 8.43
C ASP A 43 1.31 -4.95 9.26
N ASP A 44 2.12 -5.75 8.61
CA ASP A 44 2.94 -6.75 9.27
C ASP A 44 4.33 -6.18 9.57
N PRO A 45 4.70 -6.00 10.87
CA PRO A 45 6.01 -5.44 11.25
C PRO A 45 7.18 -6.25 10.70
N HIS A 46 7.07 -7.56 10.63
CA HIS A 46 8.13 -8.42 10.13
C HIS A 46 8.37 -8.21 8.63
N ARG A 47 7.30 -8.13 7.85
CA ARG A 47 7.39 -7.87 6.41
C ARG A 47 7.92 -6.47 6.12
N LEU A 48 7.50 -5.46 6.90
CA LEU A 48 8.02 -4.10 6.79
C LEU A 48 9.52 -4.04 7.10
N LEU A 49 9.95 -4.75 8.13
CA LEU A 49 11.35 -4.83 8.48
C LEU A 49 12.18 -5.46 7.37
N GLN A 50 11.72 -6.57 6.80
CA GLN A 50 12.38 -7.25 5.69
C GLN A 50 12.48 -6.35 4.45
N LEU A 51 11.38 -5.69 4.08
CA LEU A 51 11.33 -4.79 2.92
C LEU A 51 12.32 -3.63 3.08
N ASN A 52 12.34 -3.00 4.25
CA ASN A 52 13.21 -1.86 4.50
C ASN A 52 14.69 -2.24 4.63
N ARG A 53 14.98 -3.41 5.14
CA ARG A 53 16.36 -3.93 5.18
C ARG A 53 16.86 -4.28 3.78
N ALA A 54 16.04 -4.89 2.96
CA ALA A 54 16.38 -5.20 1.57
C ALA A 54 16.68 -3.95 0.75
N GLY A 55 15.98 -2.85 1.03
CA GLY A 55 16.12 -1.58 0.32
C GLY A 55 17.13 -0.59 0.90
N ALA A 56 17.75 -0.91 2.04
CA ALA A 56 18.59 0.04 2.79
C ALA A 56 19.75 0.62 1.98
N GLU A 57 20.27 -0.11 1.00
CA GLU A 57 21.36 0.33 0.11
C GLU A 57 20.86 0.89 -1.22
N VAL A 58 19.56 0.77 -1.49
CA VAL A 58 18.96 1.08 -2.80
C VAL A 58 18.35 2.48 -2.82
N TRP A 59 17.63 2.86 -1.77
CA TRP A 59 17.06 4.21 -1.66
C TRP A 59 17.76 5.05 -0.60
N PRO A 60 17.66 6.40 -0.72
CA PRO A 60 18.35 7.31 0.18
C PRO A 60 17.95 7.16 1.65
N PRO A 61 18.82 7.54 2.60
CA PRO A 61 18.45 7.61 4.02
C PRO A 61 17.24 8.51 4.25
N GLY A 62 16.41 8.17 5.23
CA GLY A 62 15.21 8.94 5.56
C GLY A 62 13.96 8.49 4.83
N PHE A 63 14.08 7.58 3.87
CA PHE A 63 12.91 6.96 3.24
C PHE A 63 12.55 5.66 3.95
N PHE A 64 11.25 5.46 4.11
CA PHE A 64 10.68 4.26 4.70
C PHE A 64 9.72 3.62 3.72
N ALA A 65 9.93 2.36 3.37
CA ALA A 65 9.06 1.63 2.46
C ALA A 65 7.76 1.25 3.17
N LEU A 66 6.64 1.74 2.63
CA LEU A 66 5.30 1.46 3.13
C LEU A 66 4.77 0.11 2.66
N GLY A 67 5.12 -0.26 1.44
CA GLY A 67 4.64 -1.46 0.77
C GLY A 67 4.94 -1.39 -0.72
N THR A 68 4.24 -2.23 -1.48
CA THR A 68 4.43 -2.36 -2.94
C THR A 68 3.10 -2.33 -3.67
N ASP A 69 3.13 -2.17 -4.99
CA ASP A 69 1.95 -2.31 -5.83
C ASP A 69 1.62 -3.78 -6.19
N GLY A 70 2.40 -4.72 -5.63
CA GLY A 70 2.32 -6.13 -5.99
C GLY A 70 3.13 -6.51 -7.22
N GLY A 71 3.81 -5.56 -7.83
CA GLY A 71 4.66 -5.73 -9.02
C GLY A 71 6.01 -5.07 -8.84
N GLU A 72 6.31 -4.09 -9.68
CA GLU A 72 7.65 -3.50 -9.77
C GLU A 72 7.88 -2.27 -8.89
N GLU A 73 6.82 -1.66 -8.37
CA GLU A 73 6.92 -0.42 -7.62
C GLU A 73 6.87 -0.64 -6.12
N THR A 74 7.75 0.06 -5.41
CA THR A 74 7.76 0.17 -3.95
C THR A 74 7.42 1.59 -3.56
N TYR A 75 6.51 1.76 -2.61
CA TYR A 75 6.10 3.08 -2.13
C TYR A 75 6.97 3.50 -0.95
N LEU A 76 7.66 4.62 -1.12
CA LEU A 76 8.61 5.17 -0.15
C LEU A 76 8.05 6.43 0.49
N LEU A 77 7.95 6.42 1.83
CA LEU A 77 7.56 7.58 2.61
C LEU A 77 8.82 8.39 2.95
N ASP A 78 8.81 9.68 2.58
CA ASP A 78 9.83 10.61 3.03
C ASP A 78 9.53 11.01 4.49
N THR A 79 10.37 10.53 5.41
CA THR A 79 10.18 10.78 6.84
C THR A 79 10.86 12.05 7.33
N THR A 80 11.59 12.74 6.45
CA THR A 80 12.50 13.84 6.86
C THR A 80 11.81 15.18 7.03
N ALA A 81 10.71 15.43 6.27
CA ALA A 81 10.06 16.73 6.31
C ALA A 81 8.57 16.65 5.97
N PRO A 82 7.71 17.37 6.76
CA PRO A 82 6.31 17.53 6.38
C PRO A 82 6.19 18.18 4.99
N PRO A 83 5.17 17.83 4.19
CA PRO A 83 4.00 17.00 4.49
C PRO A 83 4.20 15.48 4.32
N PHE A 84 5.41 14.99 4.35
CA PHE A 84 5.78 13.58 4.22
C PHE A 84 5.28 12.98 2.90
N PRO A 85 5.88 13.37 1.77
CA PRO A 85 5.46 12.86 0.47
C PRO A 85 5.77 11.38 0.32
N VAL A 86 5.04 10.73 -0.59
CA VAL A 86 5.27 9.34 -0.95
C VAL A 86 5.78 9.30 -2.39
N LEU A 87 6.86 8.56 -2.58
CA LEU A 87 7.51 8.36 -3.87
C LEU A 87 7.30 6.90 -4.32
N ALA A 88 7.32 6.68 -5.61
CA ALA A 88 7.32 5.34 -6.18
C ALA A 88 8.72 5.00 -6.70
N PHE A 89 9.29 3.92 -6.20
CA PHE A 89 10.57 3.39 -6.65
C PHE A 89 10.34 2.20 -7.57
N SER A 90 10.86 2.27 -8.79
CA SER A 90 10.76 1.17 -9.74
C SER A 90 11.95 0.21 -9.60
N LEU A 91 11.66 -1.05 -9.31
CA LEU A 91 12.68 -2.10 -9.26
C LEU A 91 13.32 -2.34 -10.64
N GLU A 92 12.55 -2.18 -11.70
CA GLU A 92 13.02 -2.39 -13.07
C GLU A 92 14.01 -1.33 -13.51
N SER A 93 13.66 -0.04 -13.34
CA SER A 93 14.47 1.07 -13.83
C SER A 93 15.41 1.67 -12.79
N GLY A 94 15.19 1.39 -11.50
CA GLY A 94 15.90 2.03 -10.40
C GLY A 94 15.55 3.50 -10.20
N LYS A 95 14.52 4.00 -10.88
CA LYS A 95 14.09 5.39 -10.81
C LYS A 95 13.09 5.61 -9.69
N VAL A 96 13.17 6.81 -9.13
CA VAL A 96 12.22 7.28 -8.09
C VAL A 96 11.40 8.40 -8.70
N GLU A 97 10.07 8.29 -8.61
CA GLU A 97 9.13 9.29 -9.13
C GLU A 97 8.17 9.76 -8.03
N PRO A 98 7.72 11.03 -8.07
CA PRO A 98 6.67 11.47 -7.16
C PRO A 98 5.40 10.63 -7.34
N HIS A 99 4.79 10.22 -6.24
CA HIS A 99 3.55 9.44 -6.27
C HIS A 99 2.39 10.18 -5.59
N ALA A 100 2.62 10.68 -4.37
CA ALA A 100 1.64 11.48 -3.64
C ALA A 100 2.34 12.63 -2.93
N PRO A 101 1.75 13.84 -2.91
CA PRO A 101 2.40 15.01 -2.30
C PRO A 101 2.48 14.95 -0.78
N SER A 102 1.70 14.06 -0.15
CA SER A 102 1.67 13.87 1.29
C SER A 102 1.21 12.45 1.63
N PHE A 103 1.44 12.03 2.86
CA PHE A 103 0.92 10.74 3.34
C PHE A 103 -0.63 10.69 3.33
N PRO A 104 -1.37 11.73 3.78
CA PRO A 104 -2.82 11.73 3.61
C PRO A 104 -3.29 11.61 2.16
N ALA A 105 -2.60 12.26 1.21
CA ALA A 105 -2.91 12.12 -0.21
C ALA A 105 -2.68 10.68 -0.71
N PHE A 106 -1.63 10.02 -0.24
CA PHE A 106 -1.40 8.60 -0.51
C PHE A 106 -2.56 7.73 -0.01
N LEU A 107 -3.06 7.98 1.20
CA LEU A 107 -4.21 7.27 1.74
C LEU A 107 -5.47 7.47 0.90
N ASN A 108 -5.67 8.65 0.33
CA ASN A 108 -6.78 8.92 -0.58
C ASN A 108 -6.65 8.09 -1.87
N LEU A 109 -5.45 7.99 -2.43
CA LEU A 109 -5.19 7.15 -3.61
C LEU A 109 -5.47 5.67 -3.28
N LEU A 110 -5.06 5.21 -2.11
CA LEU A 110 -5.33 3.85 -1.65
C LEU A 110 -6.83 3.57 -1.54
N ARG A 111 -7.58 4.48 -0.94
CA ARG A 111 -9.04 4.37 -0.82
C ARG A 111 -9.74 4.38 -2.18
N ASP A 112 -9.28 5.21 -3.11
CA ASP A 112 -9.82 5.26 -4.47
C ASP A 112 -9.58 3.94 -5.21
N GLU A 113 -8.41 3.35 -5.06
CA GLU A 113 -8.09 2.03 -5.63
C GLU A 113 -8.99 0.94 -5.04
N MET A 114 -9.21 0.94 -3.74
CA MET A 114 -10.11 0.00 -3.08
C MET A 114 -11.53 0.10 -3.63
N ARG A 115 -12.05 1.31 -3.83
CA ARG A 115 -13.37 1.54 -4.43
C ARG A 115 -13.45 1.05 -5.86
N THR A 116 -12.40 1.28 -6.65
CA THR A 116 -12.32 0.83 -8.04
C THR A 116 -12.36 -0.70 -8.12
N ILE A 117 -11.61 -1.38 -7.27
CA ILE A 117 -11.60 -2.86 -7.19
C ILE A 117 -12.99 -3.38 -6.83
N GLU A 118 -13.63 -2.81 -5.81
CA GLU A 118 -14.99 -3.21 -5.41
C GLU A 118 -16.01 -3.04 -6.56
N ALA A 119 -15.93 -1.91 -7.27
CA ALA A 119 -16.80 -1.65 -8.41
C ALA A 119 -16.58 -2.65 -9.54
N ASP A 120 -15.33 -2.99 -9.83
CA ASP A 120 -14.98 -3.98 -10.86
C ASP A 120 -15.45 -5.39 -10.47
N GLU A 121 -15.30 -5.77 -9.22
CA GLU A 121 -15.79 -7.05 -8.72
C GLU A 121 -17.31 -7.16 -8.83
N ARG A 122 -18.04 -6.10 -8.49
CA ARG A 122 -19.50 -6.07 -8.66
C ARG A 122 -19.91 -6.21 -10.12
N ARG A 123 -19.25 -5.49 -11.02
CA ARG A 123 -19.53 -5.60 -12.47
C ARG A 123 -19.27 -7.00 -13.01
N ARG A 124 -18.19 -7.64 -12.56
CA ARG A 124 -17.88 -9.03 -12.95
C ARG A 124 -18.91 -10.00 -12.40
N ALA A 125 -19.37 -9.82 -11.17
CA ALA A 125 -20.40 -10.66 -10.56
C ALA A 125 -21.74 -10.51 -11.29
N GLU A 126 -22.14 -9.30 -11.69
CA GLU A 126 -23.32 -9.04 -12.48
C GLU A 126 -23.22 -9.65 -13.87
N ALA A 127 -22.09 -9.45 -14.55
CA ALA A 127 -21.84 -10.02 -15.86
C ALA A 127 -21.88 -11.56 -15.83
N TYR A 128 -21.33 -12.16 -14.77
CA TYR A 128 -21.39 -13.61 -14.59
C TYR A 128 -22.83 -14.11 -14.38
N ARG A 129 -23.61 -13.43 -13.56
CA ARG A 129 -25.03 -13.76 -13.34
C ARG A 129 -25.85 -13.62 -14.63
N ASN A 130 -25.63 -12.55 -15.38
CA ASN A 130 -26.28 -12.32 -16.66
C ASN A 130 -25.89 -13.36 -17.71
N ARG A 131 -24.62 -13.75 -17.75
CA ARG A 131 -24.12 -14.79 -18.64
C ARG A 131 -24.73 -16.16 -18.33
N LYS A 132 -24.86 -16.52 -17.04
CA LYS A 132 -25.50 -17.74 -16.59
C LYS A 132 -26.98 -17.79 -16.97
N TRP A 133 -27.67 -16.64 -16.87
CA TRP A 133 -29.07 -16.50 -17.24
C TRP A 133 -29.25 -16.70 -18.73
N TRP A 134 -28.38 -16.12 -19.58
CA TRP A 134 -28.35 -16.31 -21.04
C TRP A 134 -28.12 -17.77 -21.40
N GLN A 135 -27.21 -18.48 -20.77
CA GLN A 135 -26.95 -19.89 -21.00
C GLN A 135 -28.17 -20.76 -20.67
N PHE A 136 -28.93 -20.38 -19.67
CA PHE A 136 -30.15 -21.08 -19.28
C PHE A 136 -31.24 -20.98 -20.36
N TRP A 137 -31.32 -19.83 -21.05
CA TRP A 137 -32.33 -19.61 -22.10
C TRP A 137 -31.92 -20.13 -23.48
N ILE A 138 -30.66 -20.34 -23.75
CA ILE A 138 -30.14 -20.74 -25.05
C ILE A 138 -29.91 -22.25 -25.15
N GLN A 139 -29.88 -22.99 -24.05
CA GLN A 139 -29.80 -24.45 -24.09
C GLN A 139 -31.13 -25.07 -24.48
N PRO A 140 -31.15 -25.89 -25.56
CA PRO A 140 -32.34 -26.60 -25.97
C PRO A 140 -32.84 -27.62 -24.95
#